data_d3bfbd65bcba8d973b65b37205c209a9
#
_entry.id   d3bfbd65bcba8d973b65b37205c209a9
#
_cell.length_a   1.000
_cell.length_b   1.000
_cell.length_c   1.000
_cell.angle_alpha   90.00
_cell.angle_beta   90.00
_cell.angle_gamma   90.00
#
_symmetry.space_group_name_H-M   'P 1'
#
loop_
_entity.id
_entity.type
_entity.pdbx_description
1 polymer ?
#
loop_
_entity_poly.entity_id
_entity_poly.type
_entity_poly.pdbx_seq_one_letter_code
_entity_poly.pdbx_strand_id
1 'polypeptide(L)'
;LFEELAMCSEPLLDEFTESGELADAHIAQAVAQREVFPCFYGSALKLDRVDTLIQGLSRFMCERNYPDEFSARVYKIGRDDRGSRLTFLKVTGGCLRVRDKIEYKAHGGDEAKGLLIEKIDQIRKYSGEKYEIADVAEAGEIVAVTGLSSTFPGQGLGFEQQSNMPILEPVLNYRMILPDDVNPAAFMEKLWLVCLCHFRFY
;
A
#
# COMPACT_ATOMS: atom_id res chain seq x y z
N LEU A 1 -7.32 6.92 -34.28
CA LEU A 1 -7.02 6.86 -32.85
C LEU A 1 -8.24 7.22 -32.00
N PHE A 2 -8.86 8.41 -32.21
CA PHE A 2 -10.06 8.81 -31.44
C PHE A 2 -11.25 7.89 -31.68
N GLU A 3 -11.49 7.47 -32.90
CA GLU A 3 -12.53 6.46 -33.23
C GLU A 3 -12.32 5.13 -32.49
N GLU A 4 -11.08 4.68 -32.40
CA GLU A 4 -10.74 3.43 -31.68
C GLU A 4 -10.92 3.59 -30.17
N LEU A 5 -10.58 4.76 -29.63
CA LEU A 5 -10.81 5.06 -28.21
C LEU A 5 -12.31 5.18 -27.90
N ALA A 6 -13.07 5.83 -28.77
CA ALA A 6 -14.52 5.96 -28.62
C ALA A 6 -15.23 4.59 -28.57
N MET A 7 -14.70 3.59 -29.25
CA MET A 7 -15.26 2.23 -29.23
C MET A 7 -14.99 1.46 -27.92
N CYS A 8 -14.11 1.96 -27.05
CA CYS A 8 -13.76 1.28 -25.80
C CYS A 8 -14.74 1.56 -24.66
N SER A 9 -15.51 2.67 -24.74
CA SER A 9 -16.36 3.11 -23.63
C SER A 9 -17.56 3.92 -24.17
N GLU A 10 -18.76 3.64 -23.64
CA GLU A 10 -19.99 4.32 -24.03
C GLU A 10 -19.91 5.84 -23.86
N PRO A 11 -19.39 6.40 -22.72
CA PRO A 11 -19.23 7.84 -22.58
C PRO A 11 -18.28 8.49 -23.59
N LEU A 12 -17.22 7.79 -23.99
CA LEU A 12 -16.30 8.28 -25.03
C LEU A 12 -16.94 8.23 -26.41
N LEU A 13 -17.79 7.25 -26.69
CA LEU A 13 -18.52 7.14 -27.95
C LEU A 13 -19.52 8.28 -28.10
N ASP A 14 -20.26 8.61 -27.05
CA ASP A 14 -21.21 9.70 -27.04
C ASP A 14 -20.53 11.05 -27.28
N GLU A 15 -19.43 11.31 -26.56
CA GLU A 15 -18.65 12.54 -26.75
C GLU A 15 -18.08 12.66 -28.17
N PHE A 16 -17.51 11.58 -28.69
CA PHE A 16 -16.96 11.58 -30.05
C PHE A 16 -18.05 11.78 -31.13
N THR A 17 -19.23 11.22 -30.91
CA THR A 17 -20.36 11.36 -31.84
C THR A 17 -20.87 12.80 -31.85
N GLU A 18 -20.85 13.49 -30.73
CA GLU A 18 -21.32 14.87 -30.61
C GLU A 18 -20.29 15.91 -31.09
N SER A 19 -19.00 15.73 -30.73
CA SER A 19 -17.95 16.74 -30.92
C SER A 19 -16.94 16.41 -32.02
N GLY A 20 -16.79 15.12 -32.36
CA GLY A 20 -15.72 14.62 -33.23
C GLY A 20 -14.35 14.55 -32.56
N GLU A 21 -14.23 14.95 -31.31
CA GLU A 21 -13.00 14.97 -30.51
C GLU A 21 -13.24 14.36 -29.15
N LEU A 22 -12.17 13.98 -28.43
CA LEU A 22 -12.23 13.47 -27.08
C LEU A 22 -11.40 14.37 -26.14
N ALA A 23 -12.00 14.77 -25.03
CA ALA A 23 -11.30 15.54 -24.01
C ALA A 23 -10.30 14.67 -23.22
N ASP A 24 -9.11 15.19 -22.93
CA ASP A 24 -8.09 14.51 -22.16
C ASP A 24 -8.58 14.02 -20.78
N ALA A 25 -9.47 14.76 -20.15
CA ALA A 25 -10.05 14.40 -18.86
C ALA A 25 -10.88 13.11 -18.94
N HIS A 26 -11.65 12.92 -20.02
CA HIS A 26 -12.45 11.71 -20.21
C HIS A 26 -11.59 10.52 -20.60
N ILE A 27 -10.53 10.74 -21.38
CA ILE A 27 -9.52 9.71 -21.66
C ILE A 27 -8.82 9.30 -20.36
N ALA A 28 -8.43 10.25 -19.51
CA ALA A 28 -7.82 9.96 -18.21
C ALA A 28 -8.76 9.18 -17.29
N GLN A 29 -10.04 9.45 -17.34
CA GLN A 29 -11.06 8.70 -16.60
C GLN A 29 -11.16 7.24 -17.09
N ALA A 30 -11.21 7.01 -18.41
CA ALA A 30 -11.22 5.66 -18.99
C ALA A 30 -9.94 4.89 -18.65
N VAL A 31 -8.78 5.56 -18.59
CA VAL A 31 -7.53 4.98 -18.10
C VAL A 31 -7.64 4.60 -16.62
N ALA A 32 -8.23 5.45 -15.77
CA ALA A 32 -8.43 5.17 -14.35
C ALA A 32 -9.40 3.99 -14.12
N GLN A 33 -10.40 3.82 -14.99
CA GLN A 33 -11.35 2.71 -14.99
C GLN A 33 -10.79 1.43 -15.62
N ARG A 34 -9.58 1.50 -16.18
CA ARG A 34 -8.90 0.38 -16.87
C ARG A 34 -9.61 -0.09 -18.15
N GLU A 35 -10.32 0.76 -18.81
CA GLU A 35 -10.94 0.53 -20.11
C GLU A 35 -9.93 0.79 -21.25
N VAL A 36 -8.98 1.71 -21.00
CA VAL A 36 -7.91 2.10 -21.93
C VAL A 36 -6.55 2.03 -21.25
N PHE A 37 -5.55 1.57 -21.97
CA PHE A 37 -4.16 1.46 -21.48
C PHE A 37 -3.22 2.24 -22.39
N PRO A 38 -2.70 3.40 -21.96
CA PRO A 38 -1.73 4.16 -22.73
C PRO A 38 -0.39 3.41 -22.81
N CYS A 39 0.14 3.24 -24.02
CA CYS A 39 1.41 2.57 -24.27
C CYS A 39 2.44 3.58 -24.80
N PHE A 40 3.63 3.61 -24.17
CA PHE A 40 4.74 4.47 -24.58
C PHE A 40 5.94 3.63 -24.98
N TYR A 41 6.52 3.96 -26.13
CA TYR A 41 7.72 3.28 -26.65
C TYR A 41 8.90 4.21 -26.55
N GLY A 42 9.99 3.77 -25.94
CA GLY A 42 11.20 4.56 -25.76
C GLY A 42 12.38 3.74 -25.29
N SER A 43 13.52 4.39 -25.10
CA SER A 43 14.73 3.79 -24.56
C SER A 43 15.20 4.57 -23.33
N ALA A 44 15.01 4.01 -22.14
CA ALA A 44 15.47 4.62 -20.88
C ALA A 44 17.00 4.81 -20.86
N LEU A 45 17.75 3.84 -21.39
CA LEU A 45 19.22 3.92 -21.45
C LEU A 45 19.72 5.08 -22.33
N LYS A 46 19.01 5.36 -23.41
CA LYS A 46 19.35 6.43 -24.36
C LYS A 46 18.63 7.74 -24.06
N LEU A 47 17.78 7.76 -23.04
CA LEU A 47 16.87 8.85 -22.70
C LEU A 47 15.93 9.25 -23.87
N ASP A 48 15.72 8.33 -24.82
CA ASP A 48 14.84 8.56 -25.95
C ASP A 48 13.38 8.40 -25.52
N ARG A 49 12.56 9.45 -25.73
CA ARG A 49 11.13 9.54 -25.39
C ARG A 49 10.76 9.34 -23.91
N VAL A 50 11.69 9.55 -23.00
CA VAL A 50 11.41 9.52 -21.54
C VAL A 50 10.53 10.70 -21.13
N ASP A 51 10.76 11.86 -21.72
CA ASP A 51 9.95 13.06 -21.58
C ASP A 51 8.49 12.83 -22.03
N THR A 52 8.29 12.12 -23.14
CA THR A 52 6.95 11.73 -23.64
C THR A 52 6.21 10.86 -22.62
N LEU A 53 6.91 9.91 -21.98
CA LEU A 53 6.34 9.08 -20.92
C LEU A 53 5.92 9.94 -19.70
N ILE A 54 6.80 10.86 -19.28
CA ILE A 54 6.52 11.74 -18.12
C ILE A 54 5.32 12.65 -18.41
N GLN A 55 5.27 13.23 -19.61
CA GLN A 55 4.11 14.05 -20.04
C GLN A 55 2.83 13.20 -20.10
N GLY A 56 2.92 11.97 -20.61
CA GLY A 56 1.78 11.04 -20.63
C GLY A 56 1.28 10.68 -19.22
N LEU A 57 2.18 10.46 -18.27
CA LEU A 57 1.78 10.27 -16.87
C LEU A 57 1.04 11.48 -16.31
N SER A 58 1.57 12.68 -16.52
CA SER A 58 0.90 13.92 -16.05
C SER A 58 -0.45 14.17 -16.73
N ARG A 59 -0.63 13.71 -17.98
CA ARG A 59 -1.86 13.90 -18.76
C ARG A 59 -2.96 12.91 -18.40
N PHE A 60 -2.61 11.65 -18.15
CA PHE A 60 -3.57 10.54 -18.01
C PHE A 60 -3.72 10.00 -16.59
N MET A 61 -2.91 10.45 -15.63
CA MET A 61 -3.12 10.06 -14.23
C MET A 61 -4.08 11.01 -13.54
N CYS A 62 -5.21 10.46 -13.07
CA CYS A 62 -6.13 11.19 -12.23
C CYS A 62 -5.60 11.33 -10.82
N GLU A 63 -5.79 12.49 -10.19
CA GLU A 63 -5.56 12.65 -8.77
C GLU A 63 -6.55 11.78 -7.99
N ARG A 64 -6.04 11.09 -6.96
CA ARG A 64 -6.90 10.31 -6.06
C ARG A 64 -7.54 11.23 -5.04
N ASN A 65 -8.85 11.20 -5.00
CA ASN A 65 -9.59 11.77 -3.88
C ASN A 65 -9.52 10.78 -2.70
N TYR A 66 -9.02 11.27 -1.57
CA TYR A 66 -8.96 10.51 -0.33
C TYR A 66 -10.12 10.96 0.58
N PRO A 67 -10.75 10.03 1.33
CA PRO A 67 -11.75 10.40 2.33
C PRO A 67 -11.12 11.24 3.45
N ASP A 68 -11.93 12.08 4.11
CA ASP A 68 -11.47 12.93 5.22
C ASP A 68 -11.21 12.12 6.50
N GLU A 69 -11.84 10.97 6.66
CA GLU A 69 -11.67 10.12 7.82
C GLU A 69 -10.35 9.34 7.75
N PHE A 70 -9.67 9.24 8.91
CA PHE A 70 -8.42 8.50 8.98
C PHE A 70 -8.60 7.06 8.55
N SER A 71 -7.83 6.67 7.58
CA SER A 71 -7.67 5.28 7.16
C SER A 71 -6.24 5.03 6.70
N ALA A 72 -5.74 3.83 6.95
CA ALA A 72 -4.43 3.42 6.50
C ALA A 72 -4.37 1.91 6.24
N ARG A 73 -3.44 1.49 5.40
CA ARG A 73 -3.17 0.08 5.12
C ARG A 73 -1.73 -0.27 5.43
N VAL A 74 -1.56 -1.26 6.28
CA VAL A 74 -0.25 -1.82 6.61
C VAL A 74 0.19 -2.71 5.44
N TYR A 75 1.40 -2.50 4.91
CA TYR A 75 1.92 -3.33 3.82
C TYR A 75 3.20 -4.09 4.20
N LYS A 76 3.89 -3.67 5.26
CA LYS A 76 5.13 -4.32 5.70
C LYS A 76 5.34 -4.11 7.20
N ILE A 77 5.91 -5.11 7.85
CA ILE A 77 6.47 -4.99 9.19
C ILE A 77 8.00 -5.10 9.06
N GLY A 78 8.71 -4.27 9.79
CA GLY A 78 10.17 -4.26 9.84
C GLY A 78 10.69 -4.01 11.25
N ARG A 79 11.99 -3.91 11.36
CA ARG A 79 12.70 -3.48 12.57
C ARG A 79 13.79 -2.48 12.18
N ASP A 80 14.04 -1.55 13.06
CA ASP A 80 15.19 -0.66 12.92
C ASP A 80 16.47 -1.32 13.49
N ASP A 81 17.61 -0.65 13.32
CA ASP A 81 18.93 -1.13 13.79
C ASP A 81 18.97 -1.37 15.30
N ARG A 82 18.07 -0.77 16.05
CA ARG A 82 17.91 -0.95 17.51
C ARG A 82 16.94 -2.06 17.87
N GLY A 83 16.40 -2.77 16.86
CA GLY A 83 15.41 -3.83 17.03
C GLY A 83 13.97 -3.36 17.28
N SER A 84 13.71 -2.06 17.28
CA SER A 84 12.36 -1.51 17.47
C SER A 84 11.47 -1.88 16.30
N ARG A 85 10.23 -2.26 16.59
CA ARG A 85 9.26 -2.63 15.57
C ARG A 85 8.84 -1.41 14.75
N LEU A 86 8.85 -1.57 13.44
CA LEU A 86 8.37 -0.60 12.48
C LEU A 86 7.16 -1.16 11.73
N THR A 87 6.05 -0.44 11.76
CA THR A 87 4.87 -0.74 10.95
C THR A 87 4.87 0.21 9.77
N PHE A 88 5.11 -0.33 8.57
CA PHE A 88 5.05 0.43 7.33
C PHE A 88 3.63 0.44 6.82
N LEU A 89 3.09 1.63 6.60
CA LEU A 89 1.71 1.82 6.16
C LEU A 89 1.60 2.92 5.11
N LYS A 90 0.55 2.84 4.30
CA LYS A 90 0.10 3.91 3.45
C LYS A 90 -1.14 4.53 4.06
N VAL A 91 -1.14 5.84 4.24
CA VAL A 91 -2.34 6.58 4.66
C VAL A 91 -3.30 6.65 3.46
N THR A 92 -4.50 6.10 3.61
CA THR A 92 -5.52 6.00 2.56
C THR A 92 -6.69 6.95 2.78
N GLY A 93 -6.67 7.73 3.86
CA GLY A 93 -7.65 8.78 4.14
C GLY A 93 -7.24 9.61 5.35
N GLY A 94 -7.71 10.84 5.42
CA GLY A 94 -7.46 11.78 6.50
C GLY A 94 -5.97 12.04 6.75
N CYS A 95 -5.58 12.11 8.00
CA CYS A 95 -4.19 12.26 8.42
C CYS A 95 -3.90 11.42 9.67
N LEU A 96 -2.63 11.06 9.85
CA LEU A 96 -2.12 10.38 11.03
C LEU A 96 -1.15 11.29 11.75
N ARG A 97 -1.32 11.47 13.05
CA ARG A 97 -0.46 12.32 13.87
C ARG A 97 0.28 11.52 14.92
N VAL A 98 1.45 12.01 15.31
CA VAL A 98 2.15 11.50 16.49
C VAL A 98 1.25 11.65 17.71
N ARG A 99 1.16 10.62 18.54
CA ARG A 99 0.31 10.46 19.71
C ARG A 99 -1.15 10.11 19.43
N ASP A 100 -1.58 9.97 18.17
CA ASP A 100 -2.90 9.42 17.87
C ASP A 100 -3.05 8.00 18.41
N LYS A 101 -4.22 7.70 18.89
CA LYS A 101 -4.61 6.36 19.35
C LYS A 101 -5.29 5.63 18.21
N ILE A 102 -4.74 4.50 17.84
CA ILE A 102 -5.28 3.66 16.78
C ILE A 102 -5.88 2.41 17.38
N GLU A 103 -7.13 2.17 17.04
CA GLU A 103 -7.85 0.96 17.42
C GLU A 103 -7.78 -0.05 16.26
N TYR A 104 -7.36 -1.28 16.56
CA TYR A 104 -7.25 -2.34 15.58
C TYR A 104 -7.32 -3.74 16.22
N LYS A 105 -7.58 -4.76 15.39
CA LYS A 105 -7.60 -6.16 15.85
C LYS A 105 -6.17 -6.73 15.86
N ALA A 106 -5.81 -7.39 16.97
CA ALA A 106 -4.51 -8.07 17.05
C ALA A 106 -4.40 -9.21 16.03
N HIS A 107 -3.17 -9.45 15.53
CA HIS A 107 -2.87 -10.63 14.73
C HIS A 107 -2.85 -11.89 15.62
N GLY A 108 -3.48 -12.99 15.16
CA GLY A 108 -3.32 -14.29 15.82
C GLY A 108 -4.58 -15.00 16.27
N GLY A 109 -5.76 -14.66 15.72
CA GLY A 109 -6.94 -15.54 15.77
C GLY A 109 -7.56 -15.84 17.14
N ASP A 110 -6.98 -15.40 18.23
CA ASP A 110 -7.64 -15.44 19.54
C ASP A 110 -8.69 -14.35 19.56
N GLU A 111 -9.94 -14.71 19.31
CA GLU A 111 -11.10 -13.83 19.52
C GLU A 111 -11.14 -13.24 20.96
N ALA A 112 -10.39 -13.83 21.87
CA ALA A 112 -10.19 -13.37 23.23
C ALA A 112 -9.25 -12.16 23.37
N LYS A 113 -8.37 -11.88 22.40
CA LYS A 113 -7.59 -10.64 22.35
C LYS A 113 -8.37 -9.61 21.55
N GLY A 114 -9.29 -8.96 22.19
CA GLY A 114 -10.18 -7.93 21.65
C GLY A 114 -9.45 -6.82 20.86
N LEU A 115 -10.15 -5.76 20.54
CA LEU A 115 -9.61 -4.55 19.95
C LEU A 115 -8.46 -4.01 20.82
N LEU A 116 -7.31 -3.78 20.22
CA LEU A 116 -6.17 -3.11 20.83
C LEU A 116 -6.25 -1.62 20.52
N ILE A 117 -5.98 -0.80 21.52
CA ILE A 117 -5.84 0.64 21.35
C ILE A 117 -4.40 0.98 21.69
N GLU A 118 -3.63 1.33 20.70
CA GLU A 118 -2.22 1.69 20.83
C GLU A 118 -1.97 3.08 20.29
N LYS A 119 -0.88 3.68 20.76
CA LYS A 119 -0.51 5.06 20.44
C LYS A 119 0.65 5.08 19.46
N ILE A 120 0.59 6.01 18.52
CA ILE A 120 1.70 6.29 17.62
C ILE A 120 2.78 7.06 18.37
N ASP A 121 3.98 6.50 18.49
CA ASP A 121 5.10 7.15 19.16
C ASP A 121 5.89 8.03 18.19
N GLN A 122 6.15 7.56 16.98
CA GLN A 122 6.93 8.28 15.97
C GLN A 122 6.44 7.95 14.56
N ILE A 123 6.48 8.94 13.68
CA ILE A 123 6.24 8.79 12.24
C ILE A 123 7.55 9.08 11.51
N ARG A 124 7.97 8.16 10.63
CA ARG A 124 9.18 8.25 9.82
C ARG A 124 8.85 8.23 8.34
N LYS A 125 9.29 9.23 7.60
CA LYS A 125 9.22 9.29 6.13
C LYS A 125 10.57 8.84 5.58
N TYR A 126 10.58 7.72 4.85
CA TYR A 126 11.82 7.13 4.30
C TYR A 126 12.11 7.64 2.89
N SER A 127 13.39 7.95 2.64
CA SER A 127 13.93 8.20 1.30
C SER A 127 15.20 7.34 1.15
N GLY A 128 15.02 6.15 0.55
CA GLY A 128 16.05 5.11 0.55
C GLY A 128 16.29 4.57 1.97
N GLU A 129 17.54 4.58 2.43
CA GLU A 129 17.93 4.14 3.78
C GLU A 129 17.76 5.22 4.86
N LYS A 130 17.67 6.48 4.46
CA LYS A 130 17.50 7.60 5.38
C LYS A 130 16.03 7.88 5.63
N TYR A 131 15.74 8.38 6.82
CA TYR A 131 14.38 8.82 7.16
C TYR A 131 14.39 10.18 7.84
N GLU A 132 13.29 10.88 7.71
CA GLU A 132 12.96 12.10 8.43
C GLU A 132 11.82 11.81 9.41
N ILE A 133 11.87 12.45 10.58
CA ILE A 133 10.80 12.37 11.57
C ILE A 133 9.76 13.42 11.19
N ALA A 134 8.51 13.00 11.11
CA ALA A 134 7.37 13.87 10.84
C ALA A 134 6.38 13.84 12.00
N ASP A 135 5.70 14.95 12.23
CA ASP A 135 4.63 15.02 13.23
C ASP A 135 3.30 14.55 12.67
N VAL A 136 3.14 14.68 11.35
CA VAL A 136 1.90 14.33 10.63
C VAL A 136 2.23 13.58 9.34
N ALA A 137 1.41 12.59 9.00
CA ALA A 137 1.36 11.97 7.69
C ALA A 137 -0.03 12.19 7.08
N GLU A 138 -0.06 12.68 5.85
CA GLU A 138 -1.28 12.98 5.11
C GLU A 138 -1.72 11.82 4.22
N ALA A 139 -2.98 11.85 3.77
CA ALA A 139 -3.51 10.87 2.84
C ALA A 139 -2.67 10.79 1.56
N GLY A 140 -2.37 9.57 1.12
CA GLY A 140 -1.48 9.29 -0.01
C GLY A 140 -0.03 9.01 0.39
N GLU A 141 0.43 9.44 1.56
CA GLU A 141 1.80 9.24 2.01
C GLU A 141 2.06 7.81 2.49
N ILE A 142 3.30 7.39 2.30
CA ILE A 142 3.85 6.12 2.78
C ILE A 142 4.81 6.42 3.91
N VAL A 143 4.53 5.87 5.08
CA VAL A 143 5.32 6.12 6.30
C VAL A 143 5.57 4.85 7.08
N ALA A 144 6.58 4.88 7.94
CA ALA A 144 6.77 3.87 8.97
C ALA A 144 6.46 4.48 10.34
N VAL A 145 5.71 3.74 11.15
CA VAL A 145 5.34 4.19 12.50
C VAL A 145 5.86 3.22 13.55
N THR A 146 6.15 3.77 14.74
CA THR A 146 6.42 3.01 15.96
C THR A 146 5.25 3.15 16.93
N GLY A 147 5.15 2.23 17.89
CA GLY A 147 4.09 2.22 18.90
C GLY A 147 3.01 1.16 18.68
N LEU A 148 2.96 0.54 17.49
CA LEU A 148 2.01 -0.54 17.17
C LEU A 148 2.69 -1.90 17.33
N SER A 149 2.19 -2.73 18.24
CA SER A 149 2.84 -4.00 18.63
C SER A 149 2.36 -5.21 17.84
N SER A 150 1.09 -5.24 17.42
CA SER A 150 0.43 -6.45 16.92
C SER A 150 -0.21 -6.31 15.53
N THR A 151 0.21 -5.32 14.76
CA THR A 151 -0.22 -5.13 13.37
C THR A 151 0.40 -6.19 12.44
N PHE A 152 -0.21 -6.42 11.28
CA PHE A 152 0.28 -7.37 10.27
C PHE A 152 0.11 -6.82 8.85
N PRO A 153 0.90 -7.31 7.87
CA PRO A 153 0.76 -6.89 6.48
C PRO A 153 -0.62 -7.21 5.91
N GLY A 154 -1.20 -6.28 5.18
CA GLY A 154 -2.57 -6.37 4.63
C GLY A 154 -3.65 -5.84 5.55
N GLN A 155 -3.33 -5.50 6.80
CA GLN A 155 -4.29 -4.99 7.76
C GLN A 155 -4.71 -3.56 7.43
N GLY A 156 -6.03 -3.32 7.48
CA GLY A 156 -6.60 -1.97 7.46
C GLY A 156 -6.67 -1.38 8.86
N LEU A 157 -6.47 -0.08 8.96
CA LEU A 157 -6.53 0.71 10.20
C LEU A 157 -7.50 1.88 10.03
N GLY A 158 -8.16 2.27 11.11
CA GLY A 158 -9.14 3.34 11.10
C GLY A 158 -10.42 2.95 10.36
N PHE A 159 -10.90 3.80 9.46
CA PHE A 159 -12.12 3.54 8.69
C PHE A 159 -11.99 2.33 7.74
N GLU A 160 -10.79 2.05 7.25
CA GLU A 160 -10.49 0.90 6.39
C GLU A 160 -10.31 -0.38 7.24
N GLN A 161 -11.41 -0.93 7.75
CA GLN A 161 -11.37 -2.12 8.63
C GLN A 161 -11.15 -3.45 7.88
N GLN A 162 -11.31 -3.48 6.56
CA GLN A 162 -11.13 -4.70 5.78
C GLN A 162 -9.65 -5.05 5.65
N SER A 163 -9.26 -6.21 6.15
CA SER A 163 -7.92 -6.75 5.95
C SER A 163 -7.93 -7.59 4.68
N ASN A 164 -7.06 -7.26 3.73
CA ASN A 164 -6.84 -8.09 2.55
C ASN A 164 -5.94 -9.26 2.94
N MET A 165 -6.54 -10.43 3.13
CA MET A 165 -5.78 -11.67 3.27
C MET A 165 -5.21 -12.06 1.90
N PRO A 166 -3.99 -12.59 1.83
CA PRO A 166 -3.45 -13.12 0.58
C PRO A 166 -4.36 -14.23 0.04
N ILE A 167 -4.70 -14.17 -1.23
CA ILE A 167 -5.54 -15.18 -1.90
C ILE A 167 -4.73 -16.44 -2.22
N LEU A 168 -3.40 -16.30 -2.33
CA LEU A 168 -2.52 -17.41 -2.69
C LEU A 168 -2.18 -18.24 -1.45
N GLU A 169 -2.55 -19.50 -1.48
CA GLU A 169 -2.13 -20.48 -0.48
C GLU A 169 -0.69 -20.95 -0.74
N PRO A 170 0.10 -21.20 0.31
CA PRO A 170 1.47 -21.69 0.14
C PRO A 170 1.46 -23.08 -0.49
N VAL A 171 2.12 -23.22 -1.63
CA VAL A 171 2.23 -24.48 -2.39
C VAL A 171 3.30 -25.42 -1.78
N LEU A 172 4.27 -24.88 -1.07
CA LEU A 172 5.38 -25.63 -0.48
C LEU A 172 5.31 -25.58 1.04
N ASN A 173 5.35 -26.76 1.64
CA ASN A 173 5.44 -26.93 3.08
C ASN A 173 6.82 -27.47 3.45
N TYR A 174 7.48 -26.86 4.43
CA TYR A 174 8.76 -27.28 4.94
C TYR A 174 8.61 -27.75 6.39
N ARG A 175 9.25 -28.87 6.70
CA ARG A 175 9.43 -29.32 8.08
C ARG A 175 10.76 -28.78 8.60
N MET A 176 10.69 -27.99 9.67
CA MET A 176 11.88 -27.47 10.31
C MET A 176 12.36 -28.48 11.39
N ILE A 177 13.62 -28.86 11.34
CA ILE A 177 14.25 -29.72 12.33
C ILE A 177 15.06 -28.81 13.23
N LEU A 178 14.68 -28.77 14.51
CA LEU A 178 15.38 -27.96 15.51
C LEU A 178 16.43 -28.84 16.21
N PRO A 179 17.58 -28.26 16.60
CA PRO A 179 18.51 -28.91 17.52
C PRO A 179 17.85 -29.19 18.87
N ASP A 180 18.35 -30.22 19.58
CA ASP A 180 17.76 -30.72 20.83
C ASP A 180 17.82 -29.71 21.99
N ASP A 181 18.73 -28.71 21.90
CA ASP A 181 18.94 -27.67 22.89
C ASP A 181 18.01 -26.45 22.67
N VAL A 182 17.23 -26.40 21.57
CA VAL A 182 16.35 -25.30 21.24
C VAL A 182 14.92 -25.56 21.68
N ASN A 183 14.38 -24.66 22.51
CA ASN A 183 12.98 -24.73 22.91
C ASN A 183 12.07 -24.35 21.70
N PRO A 184 11.20 -25.28 21.24
CA PRO A 184 10.34 -25.05 20.08
C PRO A 184 9.40 -23.84 20.23
N ALA A 185 8.84 -23.59 21.42
CA ALA A 185 7.93 -22.48 21.67
C ALA A 185 8.63 -21.13 21.54
N ALA A 186 9.82 -20.98 22.15
CA ALA A 186 10.61 -19.75 22.04
C ALA A 186 11.15 -19.54 20.61
N PHE A 187 11.40 -20.63 19.87
CA PHE A 187 11.78 -20.55 18.48
C PHE A 187 10.62 -20.10 17.58
N MET A 188 9.42 -20.60 17.84
CA MET A 188 8.21 -20.20 17.09
C MET A 188 7.96 -18.68 17.17
N GLU A 189 8.13 -18.06 18.33
CA GLU A 189 8.00 -16.60 18.44
C GLU A 189 8.99 -15.85 17.54
N LYS A 190 10.25 -16.33 17.50
CA LYS A 190 11.28 -15.75 16.62
C LYS A 190 10.96 -16.00 15.15
N LEU A 191 10.49 -17.19 14.81
CA LEU A 191 10.11 -17.54 13.45
C LEU A 191 8.96 -16.66 12.95
N TRP A 192 7.92 -16.48 13.76
CA TRP A 192 6.82 -15.56 13.46
C TRP A 192 7.30 -14.14 13.16
N LEU A 193 8.24 -13.63 13.95
CA LEU A 193 8.82 -12.30 13.71
C LEU A 193 9.55 -12.22 12.37
N VAL A 194 10.30 -13.26 12.01
CA VAL A 194 10.99 -13.33 10.70
C VAL A 194 9.98 -13.41 9.56
N CYS A 195 8.95 -14.24 9.69
CA CYS A 195 7.90 -14.36 8.70
C CYS A 195 7.18 -13.02 8.48
N LEU A 196 6.80 -12.32 9.52
CA LEU A 196 6.15 -11.00 9.41
C LEU A 196 7.04 -9.92 8.77
N CYS A 197 8.37 -10.02 8.93
CA CYS A 197 9.31 -9.04 8.40
C CYS A 197 9.79 -9.35 6.97
N HIS A 198 9.95 -10.62 6.61
CA HIS A 198 10.65 -11.03 5.39
C HIS A 198 9.79 -11.80 4.40
N PHE A 199 8.80 -12.54 4.87
CA PHE A 199 7.89 -13.26 3.98
C PHE A 199 6.72 -12.35 3.63
N ARG A 200 6.65 -11.95 2.38
CA ARG A 200 5.38 -11.60 1.77
C ARG A 200 4.57 -12.89 1.71
N PHE A 201 3.56 -13.01 2.52
CA PHE A 201 2.48 -13.90 2.19
C PHE A 201 1.84 -13.31 0.93
N TYR A 202 2.21 -13.88 -0.20
CA TYR A 202 1.54 -13.62 -1.47
C TYR A 202 0.23 -14.38 -1.47
#